data_0c5b0fe9fbd65d511aa8c81ec10dda79
#
_entry.id   0c5b0fe9fbd65d511aa8c81ec10dda79
#
_cell.length_a   1.000
_cell.length_b   1.000
_cell.length_c   1.000
_cell.angle_alpha   90.00
_cell.angle_beta   90.00
_cell.angle_gamma   90.00
#
_symmetry.space_group_name_H-M   'P 1'
#
loop_
_entity.id
_entity.type
_entity.pdbx_description
1 polymer ?
#
loop_
_entity_poly.entity_id
_entity_poly.type
_entity_poly.pdbx_seq_one_letter_code
_entity_poly.pdbx_strand_id
1 'polypeptide(L)'
;QLHLQIAEGLPLVRIGTLVATPLNCLLVLEEGPVKTLADLKGRKIGFSVAGVEEALLSGMLSPHGVDLDDIELINVNFSLSPAIMSGQVDAVIGAFRNFELNQMDIEGEKGRCFFLEEEGIPAYDELIYVANPARMNIEQLRRFIKATELATQYIINNPEKSWDIFSGTAKELQNELNERAWIDTLPRFALRPAAFDKGRYLDFQSFLKNSGLITTEADISDIA
;
A
#
# COMPACT_ATOMS: atom_id res chain seq x y z
N GLN A 1 -1.54 1.25 -8.87
CA GLN A 1 -0.50 1.63 -9.86
C GLN A 1 -0.62 0.85 -11.17
N LEU A 2 -0.88 -0.47 -11.16
CA LEU A 2 -0.99 -1.28 -12.38
C LEU A 2 -2.01 -0.72 -13.37
N HIS A 3 -3.22 -0.39 -12.92
CA HIS A 3 -4.29 0.16 -13.78
C HIS A 3 -3.88 1.47 -14.48
N LEU A 4 -3.17 2.36 -13.78
CA LEU A 4 -2.67 3.60 -14.36
C LEU A 4 -1.65 3.32 -15.47
N GLN A 5 -0.69 2.45 -15.20
CA GLN A 5 0.35 2.10 -16.16
C GLN A 5 -0.22 1.41 -17.40
N ILE A 6 -1.24 0.54 -17.24
CA ILE A 6 -1.94 -0.06 -18.39
C ILE A 6 -2.71 1.02 -19.17
N ALA A 7 -3.38 1.96 -18.49
CA ALA A 7 -4.09 3.07 -19.15
C ALA A 7 -3.13 4.00 -19.92
N GLU A 8 -1.89 4.12 -19.47
CA GLU A 8 -0.80 4.82 -20.17
C GLU A 8 -0.19 4.02 -21.33
N GLY A 9 -0.67 2.78 -21.56
CA GLY A 9 -0.24 1.92 -22.66
C GLY A 9 0.99 1.05 -22.34
N LEU A 10 1.41 0.94 -21.09
CA LEU A 10 2.46 0.00 -20.72
C LEU A 10 1.96 -1.44 -20.86
N PRO A 11 2.71 -2.33 -21.54
CA PRO A 11 2.33 -3.73 -21.71
C PRO A 11 2.65 -4.52 -20.44
N LEU A 12 1.78 -4.43 -19.46
CA LEU A 12 1.92 -5.08 -18.17
C LEU A 12 0.72 -5.99 -17.89
N VAL A 13 0.99 -7.12 -17.29
CA VAL A 13 -0.02 -8.06 -16.79
C VAL A 13 0.37 -8.50 -15.38
N ARG A 14 -0.62 -8.61 -14.49
CA ARG A 14 -0.43 -9.21 -13.16
C ARG A 14 -0.19 -10.71 -13.31
N ILE A 15 0.83 -11.22 -12.66
CA ILE A 15 1.14 -12.66 -12.62
C ILE A 15 0.95 -13.26 -11.22
N GLY A 16 0.80 -12.44 -10.21
CA GLY A 16 0.58 -12.92 -8.83
C GLY A 16 0.52 -11.78 -7.82
N THR A 17 0.12 -12.12 -6.60
CA THR A 17 0.06 -11.21 -5.45
C THR A 17 1.06 -11.66 -4.37
N LEU A 18 1.79 -10.72 -3.78
CA LEU A 18 2.61 -10.95 -2.61
C LEU A 18 1.86 -10.54 -1.33
N VAL A 19 1.34 -9.31 -1.30
CA VAL A 19 0.56 -8.77 -0.17
C VAL A 19 -0.86 -8.48 -0.65
N ALA A 20 -1.82 -9.21 -0.08
CA ALA A 20 -3.20 -9.29 -0.56
C ALA A 20 -4.16 -8.30 0.12
N THR A 21 -3.66 -7.46 1.01
CA THR A 21 -4.47 -6.45 1.73
C THR A 21 -3.78 -5.10 1.70
N PRO A 22 -4.52 -3.98 1.75
CA PRO A 22 -3.93 -2.67 1.84
C PRO A 22 -2.97 -2.55 3.03
N LEU A 23 -1.78 -2.04 2.81
CA LEU A 23 -0.83 -1.61 3.84
C LEU A 23 -0.96 -0.11 4.06
N ASN A 24 -1.26 0.62 2.99
CA ASN A 24 -1.39 2.06 3.00
C ASN A 24 -2.48 2.53 3.95
N CYS A 25 -2.21 3.62 4.64
CA CYS A 25 -3.16 4.34 5.48
C CYS A 25 -2.86 5.85 5.48
N LEU A 26 -3.84 6.63 5.89
CA LEU A 26 -3.61 8.02 6.26
C LEU A 26 -3.21 8.06 7.72
N LEU A 27 -1.94 8.40 7.98
CA LEU A 27 -1.31 8.39 9.31
C LEU A 27 -1.32 9.80 9.90
N VAL A 28 -1.72 9.91 11.17
CA VAL A 28 -1.70 11.13 11.98
C VAL A 28 -1.04 10.86 13.33
N LEU A 29 -0.59 11.92 14.02
CA LEU A 29 -0.23 11.81 15.45
C LEU A 29 -1.48 11.54 16.28
N GLU A 30 -1.43 10.54 17.17
CA GLU A 30 -2.58 10.18 18.01
C GLU A 30 -3.01 11.33 18.92
N GLU A 31 -2.05 12.05 19.53
CA GLU A 31 -2.29 13.22 20.35
C GLU A 31 -2.30 14.54 19.55
N GLY A 32 -2.23 14.43 18.21
CA GLY A 32 -2.25 15.58 17.30
C GLY A 32 -3.63 16.24 17.16
N PRO A 33 -3.72 17.31 16.37
CA PRO A 33 -4.95 18.07 16.18
C PRO A 33 -5.98 17.36 15.29
N VAL A 34 -5.62 16.31 14.57
CA VAL A 34 -6.49 15.58 13.65
C VAL A 34 -7.10 14.39 14.37
N LYS A 35 -8.38 14.43 14.67
CA LYS A 35 -9.13 13.34 15.32
C LYS A 35 -10.10 12.65 14.37
N THR A 36 -10.56 13.34 13.35
CA THR A 36 -11.44 12.88 12.27
C THR A 36 -10.89 13.34 10.93
N LEU A 37 -11.36 12.75 9.83
CA LEU A 37 -10.95 13.18 8.48
C LEU A 37 -11.40 14.62 8.17
N ALA A 38 -12.50 15.09 8.75
CA ALA A 38 -12.97 16.47 8.60
C ALA A 38 -11.98 17.51 9.20
N ASP A 39 -11.16 17.12 10.19
CA ASP A 39 -10.18 18.01 10.81
C ASP A 39 -8.98 18.30 9.89
N LEU A 40 -8.89 17.62 8.76
CA LEU A 40 -7.84 17.83 7.76
C LEU A 40 -8.04 19.09 6.91
N LYS A 41 -9.21 19.70 6.96
CA LYS A 41 -9.45 20.96 6.26
C LYS A 41 -8.49 22.06 6.71
N GLY A 42 -7.77 22.66 5.75
CA GLY A 42 -6.75 23.67 5.99
C GLY A 42 -5.40 23.12 6.50
N ARG A 43 -5.21 21.79 6.47
CA ARG A 43 -4.01 21.12 6.98
C ARG A 43 -3.01 20.77 5.88
N LYS A 44 -1.78 20.49 6.35
CA LYS A 44 -0.70 20.00 5.49
C LYS A 44 -0.68 18.49 5.50
N ILE A 45 -0.71 17.88 4.32
CA ILE A 45 -0.68 16.43 4.15
C ILE A 45 0.53 16.04 3.31
N GLY A 46 1.41 15.23 3.89
CA GLY A 46 2.57 14.67 3.22
C GLY A 46 2.17 13.51 2.30
N PHE A 47 2.84 13.40 1.15
CA PHE A 47 2.72 12.28 0.23
C PHE A 47 4.07 11.94 -0.40
N SER A 48 4.19 10.76 -1.03
CA SER A 48 5.43 10.30 -1.68
C SER A 48 5.24 9.96 -3.15
N VAL A 49 4.09 9.38 -3.51
CA VAL A 49 3.78 8.92 -4.88
C VAL A 49 2.59 9.70 -5.42
N ALA A 50 2.87 10.63 -6.33
CA ALA A 50 1.85 11.45 -6.97
C ALA A 50 0.84 10.62 -7.79
N GLY A 51 -0.37 11.14 -7.91
CA GLY A 51 -1.47 10.56 -8.67
C GLY A 51 -2.29 9.58 -7.84
N VAL A 52 -1.77 8.38 -7.53
CA VAL A 52 -2.54 7.35 -6.79
C VAL A 52 -2.83 7.80 -5.36
N GLU A 53 -1.83 8.30 -4.63
CA GLU A 53 -2.02 8.72 -3.24
C GLU A 53 -2.98 9.91 -3.14
N GLU A 54 -2.93 10.84 -4.08
CA GLU A 54 -3.88 11.96 -4.16
C GLU A 54 -5.32 11.50 -4.39
N ALA A 55 -5.52 10.49 -5.25
CA ALA A 55 -6.86 9.95 -5.48
C ALA A 55 -7.39 9.15 -4.30
N LEU A 56 -6.53 8.35 -3.66
CA LEU A 56 -6.90 7.65 -2.43
C LEU A 56 -7.32 8.66 -1.36
N LEU A 57 -6.53 9.71 -1.19
CA LEU A 57 -6.82 10.79 -0.27
C LEU A 57 -8.14 11.51 -0.60
N SER A 58 -8.34 11.88 -1.86
CA SER A 58 -9.60 12.49 -2.33
C SER A 58 -10.80 11.61 -2.03
N GLY A 59 -10.67 10.30 -2.31
CA GLY A 59 -11.74 9.34 -2.03
C GLY A 59 -12.08 9.22 -0.55
N MET A 60 -11.08 9.28 0.33
CA MET A 60 -11.26 9.26 1.79
C MET A 60 -11.89 10.55 2.32
N LEU A 61 -11.47 11.70 1.79
CA LEU A 61 -11.86 13.02 2.32
C LEU A 61 -13.22 13.51 1.83
N SER A 62 -13.58 13.22 0.59
CA SER A 62 -14.81 13.70 -0.03
C SER A 62 -16.11 13.37 0.76
N PRO A 63 -16.28 12.17 1.34
CA PRO A 63 -17.44 11.86 2.17
C PRO A 63 -17.53 12.72 3.45
N HIS A 64 -16.40 13.31 3.88
CA HIS A 64 -16.30 14.18 5.07
C HIS A 64 -16.36 15.67 4.75
N GLY A 65 -16.63 16.01 3.47
CA GLY A 65 -16.77 17.41 3.03
C GLY A 65 -15.44 18.17 2.96
N VAL A 66 -14.35 17.46 2.73
CA VAL A 66 -13.01 18.03 2.50
C VAL A 66 -12.55 17.66 1.09
N ASP A 67 -12.23 18.66 0.29
CA ASP A 67 -11.69 18.49 -1.06
C ASP A 67 -10.16 18.68 -1.05
N LEU A 68 -9.48 18.23 -2.12
CA LEU A 68 -8.02 18.42 -2.23
C LEU A 68 -7.61 19.90 -2.26
N ASP A 69 -8.48 20.79 -2.75
CA ASP A 69 -8.26 22.26 -2.72
C ASP A 69 -8.36 22.86 -1.31
N ASP A 70 -8.93 22.14 -0.36
CA ASP A 70 -9.03 22.55 1.04
C ASP A 70 -7.77 22.22 1.86
N ILE A 71 -6.77 21.53 1.28
CA ILE A 71 -5.57 21.04 1.96
C ILE A 71 -4.29 21.47 1.23
N GLU A 72 -3.16 21.45 1.93
CA GLU A 72 -1.84 21.68 1.33
C GLU A 72 -1.09 20.34 1.19
N LEU A 73 -0.86 19.89 -0.05
CA LEU A 73 -0.11 18.67 -0.33
C LEU A 73 1.39 18.95 -0.40
N ILE A 74 2.18 18.19 0.34
CA ILE A 74 3.64 18.33 0.43
C ILE A 74 4.30 17.00 0.09
N ASN A 75 5.15 16.99 -0.95
CA ASN A 75 5.97 15.81 -1.25
C ASN A 75 7.07 15.66 -0.20
N VAL A 76 7.06 14.56 0.55
CA VAL A 76 8.00 14.26 1.63
C VAL A 76 9.04 13.19 1.26
N ASN A 77 9.09 12.77 0.00
CA ASN A 77 10.12 11.86 -0.54
C ASN A 77 10.35 10.59 0.31
N PHE A 78 9.28 9.89 0.70
CA PHE A 78 9.32 8.70 1.57
C PHE A 78 9.78 8.95 3.02
N SER A 79 9.94 10.20 3.43
CA SER A 79 10.21 10.56 4.84
C SER A 79 8.91 10.77 5.62
N LEU A 80 8.01 9.80 5.57
CA LEU A 80 6.63 9.92 6.08
C LEU A 80 6.60 10.12 7.60
N SER A 81 7.14 9.17 8.39
CA SER A 81 7.18 9.29 9.86
C SER A 81 8.01 10.49 10.33
N PRO A 82 9.21 10.77 9.79
CA PRO A 82 9.96 11.98 10.18
C PRO A 82 9.20 13.28 9.90
N ALA A 83 8.49 13.38 8.78
CA ALA A 83 7.76 14.59 8.41
C ALA A 83 6.62 14.89 9.38
N ILE A 84 5.87 13.85 9.82
CA ILE A 84 4.78 14.03 10.77
C ILE A 84 5.30 14.27 12.21
N MET A 85 6.31 13.52 12.65
CA MET A 85 6.90 13.69 13.99
C MET A 85 7.57 15.05 14.18
N SER A 86 8.16 15.63 13.12
CA SER A 86 8.74 16.97 13.16
C SER A 86 7.73 18.13 13.07
N GLY A 87 6.45 17.81 12.79
CA GLY A 87 5.40 18.80 12.55
C GLY A 87 5.53 19.53 11.20
N GLN A 88 6.30 19.00 10.25
CA GLN A 88 6.36 19.51 8.88
C GLN A 88 4.99 19.38 8.19
N VAL A 89 4.27 18.31 8.50
CA VAL A 89 2.91 18.01 8.03
C VAL A 89 2.03 17.55 9.20
N ASP A 90 0.71 17.69 9.06
CA ASP A 90 -0.29 17.25 10.07
C ASP A 90 -0.71 15.80 9.88
N ALA A 91 -0.59 15.28 8.65
CA ALA A 91 -0.89 13.90 8.28
C ALA A 91 0.01 13.45 7.12
N VAL A 92 0.11 12.15 6.89
CA VAL A 92 0.75 11.58 5.70
C VAL A 92 -0.12 10.49 5.09
N ILE A 93 -0.30 10.52 3.77
CA ILE A 93 -0.86 9.42 2.99
C ILE A 93 0.29 8.58 2.40
N GLY A 94 0.10 7.28 2.20
CA GLY A 94 1.15 6.40 1.72
C GLY A 94 1.93 5.69 2.84
N ALA A 95 1.63 5.98 4.11
CA ALA A 95 2.21 5.28 5.24
C ALA A 95 1.73 3.82 5.27
N PHE A 96 2.65 2.90 5.49
CA PHE A 96 2.35 1.48 5.66
C PHE A 96 2.13 1.17 7.13
N ARG A 97 0.91 0.73 7.46
CA ARG A 97 0.48 0.42 8.84
C ARG A 97 1.34 -0.61 9.58
N ASN A 98 2.09 -1.43 8.86
CA ASN A 98 3.03 -2.40 9.40
C ASN A 98 4.45 -1.85 9.59
N PHE A 99 4.75 -0.65 9.13
CA PHE A 99 6.09 -0.06 9.17
C PHE A 99 6.11 1.29 9.90
N GLU A 100 5.42 2.32 9.38
CA GLU A 100 5.46 3.67 9.93
C GLU A 100 4.89 3.76 11.35
N LEU A 101 3.83 3.00 11.69
CA LEU A 101 3.33 2.95 13.07
C LEU A 101 4.37 2.38 14.03
N ASN A 102 5.08 1.32 13.62
CA ASN A 102 6.15 0.74 14.42
C ASN A 102 7.34 1.69 14.56
N GLN A 103 7.69 2.41 13.49
CA GLN A 103 8.76 3.39 13.52
C GLN A 103 8.44 4.51 14.52
N MET A 104 7.23 5.06 14.48
CA MET A 104 6.81 6.10 15.41
C MET A 104 6.82 5.61 16.87
N ASP A 105 6.31 4.41 17.13
CA ASP A 105 6.30 3.83 18.47
C ASP A 105 7.72 3.64 19.04
N ILE A 106 8.68 3.20 18.21
CA ILE A 106 10.10 3.07 18.59
C ILE A 106 10.71 4.44 18.91
N GLU A 107 10.35 5.48 18.17
CA GLU A 107 10.81 6.85 18.37
C GLU A 107 10.10 7.57 19.54
N GLY A 108 9.15 6.89 20.22
CA GLY A 108 8.42 7.40 21.39
C GLY A 108 7.18 8.21 21.07
N GLU A 109 6.76 8.24 19.81
CA GLU A 109 5.54 8.91 19.37
C GLU A 109 4.44 7.89 19.07
N LYS A 110 3.17 8.30 19.20
CA LYS A 110 2.02 7.46 18.86
C LYS A 110 1.36 7.92 17.57
N GLY A 111 1.34 7.03 16.59
CA GLY A 111 0.59 7.20 15.36
C GLY A 111 -0.79 6.57 15.41
N ARG A 112 -1.73 7.13 14.66
CA ARG A 112 -3.03 6.53 14.38
C ARG A 112 -3.28 6.54 12.89
N CYS A 113 -3.70 5.39 12.36
CA CYS A 113 -4.08 5.23 10.95
C CYS A 113 -5.60 5.34 10.76
N PHE A 114 -6.01 6.09 9.75
CA PHE A 114 -7.30 5.90 9.09
C PHE A 114 -7.08 4.91 7.95
N PHE A 115 -7.74 3.77 7.99
CA PHE A 115 -7.56 2.72 7.01
C PHE A 115 -8.41 2.99 5.77
N LEU A 116 -7.79 2.90 4.59
CA LEU A 116 -8.44 3.23 3.33
C LEU A 116 -9.74 2.45 3.12
N GLU A 117 -9.69 1.15 3.44
CA GLU A 117 -10.83 0.24 3.29
C GLU A 117 -11.99 0.52 4.26
N GLU A 118 -11.74 1.24 5.35
CA GLU A 118 -12.77 1.70 6.30
C GLU A 118 -13.34 3.06 5.92
N GLU A 119 -12.62 3.80 5.08
CA GLU A 119 -12.95 5.15 4.63
C GLU A 119 -13.44 5.19 3.17
N GLY A 120 -14.01 4.07 2.70
CA GLY A 120 -14.72 4.00 1.43
C GLY A 120 -13.87 3.69 0.20
N ILE A 121 -12.58 3.43 0.36
CA ILE A 121 -11.73 2.97 -0.75
C ILE A 121 -11.92 1.46 -0.94
N PRO A 122 -12.21 0.98 -2.16
CA PRO A 122 -12.30 -0.46 -2.41
C PRO A 122 -11.01 -1.19 -2.04
N ALA A 123 -11.11 -2.36 -1.41
CA ALA A 123 -9.97 -3.18 -1.08
C ALA A 123 -9.16 -3.55 -2.34
N TYR A 124 -7.85 -3.55 -2.23
CA TYR A 124 -6.93 -3.87 -3.32
C TYR A 124 -5.75 -4.71 -2.83
N ASP A 125 -5.05 -5.33 -3.79
CA ASP A 125 -3.80 -6.02 -3.51
C ASP A 125 -2.66 -4.98 -3.44
N GLU A 126 -1.97 -4.88 -2.30
CA GLU A 126 -0.93 -3.86 -2.10
C GLU A 126 0.31 -4.12 -2.94
N LEU A 127 0.85 -5.34 -2.86
CA LEU A 127 2.04 -5.73 -3.61
C LEU A 127 1.74 -6.88 -4.55
N ILE A 128 1.96 -6.63 -5.83
CA ILE A 128 1.72 -7.60 -6.90
C ILE A 128 2.99 -7.82 -7.74
N TYR A 129 3.09 -8.99 -8.32
CA TYR A 129 4.06 -9.28 -9.35
C TYR A 129 3.46 -8.98 -10.73
N VAL A 130 4.20 -8.29 -11.56
CA VAL A 130 3.82 -7.94 -12.93
C VAL A 130 4.87 -8.43 -13.94
N ALA A 131 4.43 -8.71 -15.14
CA ALA A 131 5.31 -9.08 -16.24
C ALA A 131 4.92 -8.36 -17.53
N ASN A 132 5.85 -8.27 -18.46
CA ASN A 132 5.56 -7.83 -19.83
C ASN A 132 5.15 -9.06 -20.66
N PRO A 133 3.91 -9.11 -21.19
CA PRO A 133 3.42 -10.29 -21.95
C PRO A 133 4.31 -10.70 -23.12
N ALA A 134 4.92 -9.71 -23.81
CA ALA A 134 5.80 -9.98 -24.95
C ALA A 134 7.15 -10.62 -24.60
N ARG A 135 7.53 -10.59 -23.30
CA ARG A 135 8.85 -11.05 -22.80
C ARG A 135 8.75 -12.15 -21.77
N MET A 136 7.55 -12.56 -21.38
CA MET A 136 7.39 -13.55 -20.31
C MET A 136 7.61 -14.99 -20.81
N ASN A 137 8.33 -15.77 -19.98
CA ASN A 137 8.43 -17.20 -20.12
C ASN A 137 7.44 -17.84 -19.14
N ILE A 138 6.33 -18.36 -19.64
CA ILE A 138 5.22 -18.90 -18.85
C ILE A 138 5.69 -20.01 -17.87
N GLU A 139 6.53 -20.93 -18.32
CA GLU A 139 7.04 -22.01 -17.46
C GLU A 139 7.93 -21.49 -16.31
N GLN A 140 8.74 -20.47 -16.59
CA GLN A 140 9.57 -19.83 -15.58
C GLN A 140 8.73 -19.08 -14.56
N LEU A 141 7.70 -18.33 -15.01
CA LEU A 141 6.79 -17.60 -14.15
C LEU A 141 5.94 -18.53 -13.28
N ARG A 142 5.43 -19.63 -13.84
CA ARG A 142 4.72 -20.66 -13.06
C ARG A 142 5.58 -21.21 -11.92
N ARG A 143 6.85 -21.51 -12.20
CA ARG A 143 7.80 -22.00 -11.18
C ARG A 143 8.08 -20.92 -10.12
N PHE A 144 8.23 -19.65 -10.54
CA PHE A 144 8.41 -18.53 -9.64
C PHE A 144 7.20 -18.36 -8.70
N ILE A 145 5.99 -18.29 -9.23
CA ILE A 145 4.78 -18.17 -8.43
C ILE A 145 4.59 -19.36 -7.50
N LYS A 146 4.88 -20.57 -7.97
CA LYS A 146 4.83 -21.77 -7.12
C LYS A 146 5.86 -21.71 -5.98
N ALA A 147 7.08 -21.24 -6.26
CA ALA A 147 8.10 -21.07 -5.23
C ALA A 147 7.66 -19.99 -4.20
N THR A 148 7.07 -18.88 -4.66
CA THR A 148 6.51 -17.84 -3.79
C THR A 148 5.40 -18.40 -2.90
N GLU A 149 4.48 -19.21 -3.44
CA GLU A 149 3.42 -19.87 -2.66
C GLU A 149 4.00 -20.74 -1.55
N LEU A 150 4.97 -21.59 -1.89
CA LEU A 150 5.63 -22.46 -0.93
C LEU A 150 6.40 -21.67 0.15
N ALA A 151 7.10 -20.60 -0.26
CA ALA A 151 7.80 -19.71 0.66
C ALA A 151 6.84 -19.02 1.62
N THR A 152 5.73 -18.47 1.11
CA THR A 152 4.70 -17.83 1.94
C THR A 152 4.11 -18.81 2.96
N GLN A 153 3.77 -20.03 2.53
CA GLN A 153 3.26 -21.06 3.44
C GLN A 153 4.30 -21.47 4.48
N TYR A 154 5.58 -21.55 4.08
CA TYR A 154 6.67 -21.85 5.01
C TYR A 154 6.84 -20.73 6.05
N ILE A 155 6.86 -19.46 5.61
CA ILE A 155 6.98 -18.28 6.47
C ILE A 155 5.89 -18.28 7.55
N ILE A 156 4.63 -18.47 7.15
CA ILE A 156 3.49 -18.43 8.08
C ILE A 156 3.53 -19.59 9.08
N ASN A 157 3.98 -20.76 8.65
CA ASN A 157 4.09 -21.93 9.52
C ASN A 157 5.37 -21.95 10.39
N ASN A 158 6.37 -21.12 10.05
CA ASN A 158 7.67 -21.07 10.73
C ASN A 158 8.14 -19.61 10.88
N PRO A 159 7.38 -18.73 11.54
CA PRO A 159 7.64 -17.29 11.54
C PRO A 159 9.01 -16.89 12.11
N GLU A 160 9.40 -17.47 13.26
CA GLU A 160 10.70 -17.20 13.93
C GLU A 160 11.87 -17.62 13.05
N LYS A 161 11.85 -18.88 12.58
CA LYS A 161 12.91 -19.40 11.72
C LYS A 161 13.01 -18.65 10.39
N SER A 162 11.90 -18.20 9.87
CA SER A 162 11.86 -17.40 8.63
C SER A 162 12.40 -16.00 8.87
N TRP A 163 12.14 -15.41 10.04
CA TRP A 163 12.77 -14.17 10.48
C TRP A 163 14.29 -14.32 10.55
N ASP A 164 14.81 -15.37 11.19
CA ASP A 164 16.25 -15.64 11.29
C ASP A 164 16.91 -15.73 9.90
N ILE A 165 16.24 -16.43 8.95
CA ILE A 165 16.72 -16.55 7.59
C ILE A 165 16.70 -15.17 6.88
N PHE A 166 15.62 -14.42 6.98
CA PHE A 166 15.46 -13.12 6.34
C PHE A 166 16.43 -12.09 6.91
N SER A 167 16.43 -11.91 8.23
CA SER A 167 17.28 -10.93 8.90
C SER A 167 18.78 -11.27 8.78
N GLY A 168 19.10 -12.57 8.63
CA GLY A 168 20.46 -13.04 8.39
C GLY A 168 21.01 -12.69 7.00
N THR A 169 20.18 -12.25 6.04
CA THR A 169 20.64 -11.90 4.69
C THR A 169 21.40 -10.56 4.62
N ALA A 170 21.11 -9.65 5.55
CA ALA A 170 21.80 -8.35 5.62
C ALA A 170 21.79 -7.82 7.06
N LYS A 171 22.89 -7.22 7.50
CA LYS A 171 23.03 -6.71 8.87
C LYS A 171 22.05 -5.59 9.18
N GLU A 172 21.70 -4.79 8.19
CA GLU A 172 20.76 -3.66 8.27
C GLU A 172 19.33 -4.10 8.59
N LEU A 173 19.00 -5.37 8.34
CA LEU A 173 17.70 -5.94 8.66
C LEU A 173 17.56 -6.33 10.14
N GLN A 174 18.68 -6.50 10.86
CA GLN A 174 18.71 -6.97 12.25
C GLN A 174 18.43 -5.81 13.23
N ASN A 175 17.23 -5.28 13.20
CA ASN A 175 16.78 -4.23 14.10
C ASN A 175 15.32 -4.42 14.49
N GLU A 176 14.90 -3.75 15.56
CA GLU A 176 13.57 -3.85 16.14
C GLU A 176 12.46 -3.43 15.17
N LEU A 177 12.69 -2.40 14.35
CA LEU A 177 11.69 -1.95 13.37
C LEU A 177 11.37 -3.04 12.34
N ASN A 178 12.40 -3.65 11.76
CA ASN A 178 12.21 -4.72 10.78
C ASN A 178 11.58 -5.98 11.40
N GLU A 179 11.90 -6.30 12.67
CA GLU A 179 11.30 -7.44 13.37
C GLU A 179 9.80 -7.20 13.62
N ARG A 180 9.41 -6.04 14.11
CA ARG A 180 8.01 -5.66 14.29
C ARG A 180 7.25 -5.63 12.96
N ALA A 181 7.83 -4.99 11.94
CA ALA A 181 7.24 -4.95 10.60
C ALA A 181 7.08 -6.34 9.98
N TRP A 182 8.04 -7.25 10.22
CA TRP A 182 7.94 -8.65 9.81
C TRP A 182 6.70 -9.32 10.40
N ILE A 183 6.52 -9.23 11.73
CA ILE A 183 5.38 -9.82 12.44
C ILE A 183 4.05 -9.28 11.88
N ASP A 184 3.95 -7.96 11.70
CA ASP A 184 2.75 -7.30 11.20
C ASP A 184 2.45 -7.59 9.73
N THR A 185 3.46 -8.03 8.97
CA THR A 185 3.31 -8.40 7.56
C THR A 185 2.79 -9.83 7.38
N LEU A 186 3.11 -10.74 8.30
CA LEU A 186 2.76 -12.17 8.18
C LEU A 186 1.30 -12.43 7.80
N PRO A 187 0.29 -11.82 8.46
CA PRO A 187 -1.12 -12.07 8.15
C PRO A 187 -1.59 -11.49 6.81
N ARG A 188 -0.74 -10.72 6.13
CA ARG A 188 -1.07 -9.97 4.91
C ARG A 188 -0.54 -10.62 3.64
N PHE A 189 0.34 -11.60 3.78
CA PHE A 189 0.84 -12.35 2.64
C PHE A 189 -0.29 -13.13 1.92
N ALA A 190 -0.25 -13.12 0.60
CA ALA A 190 -1.14 -13.93 -0.21
C ALA A 190 -0.78 -15.41 -0.08
N LEU A 191 -1.62 -16.21 0.60
CA LEU A 191 -1.42 -17.66 0.74
C LEU A 191 -1.45 -18.41 -0.59
N ARG A 192 -2.12 -17.83 -1.58
CA ARG A 192 -2.22 -18.32 -2.95
C ARG A 192 -1.90 -17.19 -3.93
N PRO A 193 -0.62 -16.91 -4.18
CA PRO A 193 -0.20 -15.78 -5.03
C PRO A 193 -0.83 -15.75 -6.43
N ALA A 194 -1.11 -16.94 -7.01
CA ALA A 194 -1.75 -17.05 -8.31
C ALA A 194 -3.26 -16.74 -8.30
N ALA A 195 -3.91 -16.70 -7.13
CA ALA A 195 -5.34 -16.42 -7.08
C ALA A 195 -5.64 -15.01 -7.59
N PHE A 196 -6.74 -14.84 -8.31
CA PHE A 196 -7.17 -13.58 -8.88
C PHE A 196 -8.63 -13.31 -8.54
N ASP A 197 -8.86 -12.26 -7.76
CA ASP A 197 -10.19 -11.78 -7.42
C ASP A 197 -10.61 -10.71 -8.43
N LYS A 198 -11.35 -11.13 -9.45
CA LYS A 198 -11.85 -10.22 -10.50
C LYS A 198 -12.69 -9.08 -9.95
N GLY A 199 -13.54 -9.37 -8.97
CA GLY A 199 -14.42 -8.36 -8.36
C GLY A 199 -13.60 -7.23 -7.77
N ARG A 200 -12.60 -7.54 -6.95
CA ARG A 200 -11.69 -6.57 -6.34
C ARG A 200 -11.01 -5.67 -7.39
N TYR A 201 -10.52 -6.24 -8.48
CA TYR A 201 -9.84 -5.46 -9.53
C TYR A 201 -10.82 -4.57 -10.31
N LEU A 202 -12.03 -5.04 -10.57
CA LEU A 202 -13.08 -4.25 -11.22
C LEU A 202 -13.54 -3.09 -10.33
N ASP A 203 -13.79 -3.35 -9.05
CA ASP A 203 -14.22 -2.31 -8.10
C ASP A 203 -13.17 -1.21 -7.96
N PHE A 204 -11.88 -1.61 -7.84
CA PHE A 204 -10.79 -0.65 -7.75
C PHE A 204 -10.57 0.12 -9.06
N GLN A 205 -10.72 -0.54 -10.22
CA GLN A 205 -10.66 0.11 -11.52
C GLN A 205 -11.78 1.15 -11.69
N SER A 206 -13.00 0.80 -11.28
CA SER A 206 -14.14 1.72 -11.30
C SER A 206 -13.92 2.92 -10.37
N PHE A 207 -13.34 2.69 -9.19
CA PHE A 207 -12.92 3.76 -8.28
C PHE A 207 -11.93 4.72 -8.97
N LEU A 208 -10.87 4.20 -9.59
CA LEU A 208 -9.87 5.03 -10.29
C LEU A 208 -10.48 5.83 -11.44
N LYS A 209 -11.43 5.25 -12.17
CA LYS A 209 -12.15 5.95 -13.24
C LYS A 209 -13.05 7.06 -12.68
N ASN A 210 -13.80 6.79 -11.63
CA ASN A 210 -14.66 7.78 -10.99
C ASN A 210 -13.86 8.93 -10.37
N SER A 211 -12.63 8.66 -9.92
CA SER A 211 -11.67 9.67 -9.43
C SER A 211 -10.96 10.42 -10.57
N GLY A 212 -11.25 10.10 -11.83
CA GLY A 212 -10.64 10.77 -12.99
C GLY A 212 -9.19 10.38 -13.29
N LEU A 213 -8.63 9.38 -12.59
CA LEU A 213 -7.24 8.93 -12.80
C LEU A 213 -7.05 8.08 -14.05
N ILE A 214 -8.08 7.38 -14.47
CA ILE A 214 -8.11 6.67 -15.75
C ILE A 214 -9.35 7.09 -16.53
N THR A 215 -9.24 7.20 -17.84
CA THR A 215 -10.36 7.57 -18.72
C THR A 215 -11.11 6.34 -19.22
N THR A 216 -10.41 5.23 -19.38
CA THR A 216 -10.93 3.96 -19.90
C THR A 216 -10.59 2.83 -18.97
N GLU A 217 -11.52 1.89 -18.85
CA GLU A 217 -11.29 0.64 -18.13
C GLU A 217 -10.63 -0.38 -19.07
N ALA A 218 -9.59 -1.02 -18.60
CA ALA A 218 -9.00 -2.15 -19.31
C ALA A 218 -9.92 -3.38 -19.21
N ASP A 219 -9.91 -4.26 -20.20
CA ASP A 219 -10.56 -5.56 -20.04
C ASP A 219 -9.84 -6.32 -18.90
N ILE A 220 -10.63 -6.93 -18.04
CA ILE A 220 -10.09 -7.66 -16.88
C ILE A 220 -9.17 -8.82 -17.31
N SER A 221 -9.38 -9.38 -18.49
CA SER A 221 -8.51 -10.41 -19.08
C SER A 221 -7.16 -9.89 -19.55
N ASP A 222 -7.01 -8.55 -19.70
CA ASP A 222 -5.74 -7.91 -20.04
C ASP A 222 -4.93 -7.57 -18.77
N ILE A 223 -5.56 -7.66 -17.60
CA ILE A 223 -4.94 -7.34 -16.31
C ILE A 223 -4.24 -8.58 -15.71
N ALA A 224 -4.81 -9.79 -15.89
CA ALA A 224 -4.27 -11.05 -15.33
C ALA A 224 -4.68 -12.28 -16.11
#